data_b6cfe3cac0bdf84dff604251cdc28984
#
_entry.id   b6cfe3cac0bdf84dff604251cdc28984
#
_cell.length_a   1.000
_cell.length_b   1.000
_cell.length_c   1.000
_cell.angle_alpha   90.00
_cell.angle_beta   90.00
_cell.angle_gamma   90.00
#
_symmetry.space_group_name_H-M   'P 1'
#
loop_
_entity.id
_entity.type
_entity.pdbx_description
1 polymer ?
#
loop_
_entity_poly.entity_id
_entity_poly.type
_entity_poly.pdbx_seq_one_letter_code
_entity_poly.pdbx_strand_id
1 'polypeptide(L)' 'MKNGCYEFGFYGDLALRVDNESNVYEFMTYDYHSRLIKTKLISKEQAEHVYNNYNLSDDNLVEC' A
#
# COMPACT_ATOMS: atom_id res chain seq x y z
N MET A 1 -1.55 -7.49 8.85
CA MET A 1 -1.54 -7.22 7.39
C MET A 1 -1.21 -8.49 6.64
N LYS A 2 -1.98 -8.82 5.65
CA LYS A 2 -1.67 -9.94 4.75
C LYS A 2 -0.72 -9.46 3.65
N ASN A 3 0.03 -10.40 3.08
CA ASN A 3 0.86 -10.10 1.92
C ASN A 3 -0.02 -9.68 0.74
N GLY A 4 0.45 -8.74 -0.03
CA GLY A 4 -0.24 -8.27 -1.22
C GLY A 4 -0.22 -6.77 -1.35
N CYS A 5 -1.01 -6.25 -2.27
CA CYS A 5 -1.13 -4.83 -2.50
C CYS A 5 -2.50 -4.35 -2.04
N TYR A 6 -2.50 -3.30 -1.21
CA TYR A 6 -3.71 -2.64 -0.75
C TYR A 6 -3.84 -1.32 -1.50
N GLU A 7 -4.93 -1.17 -2.26
CA GLU A 7 -5.21 0.06 -2.97
C GLU A 7 -6.19 0.90 -2.17
N PHE A 8 -5.90 2.18 -2.03
CA PHE A 8 -6.73 3.07 -1.22
C PHE A 8 -6.57 4.51 -1.68
N GLY A 9 -7.15 5.44 -0.92
CA GLY A 9 -7.17 6.84 -1.28
C GLY A 9 -8.48 7.20 -1.98
N PHE A 10 -8.68 8.50 -2.21
CA PHE A 10 -9.96 9.01 -2.70
C PHE A 10 -10.27 8.51 -4.12
N TYR A 11 -9.24 8.34 -4.95
CA TYR A 11 -9.39 7.87 -6.33
C TYR A 11 -8.60 6.59 -6.58
N GLY A 12 -8.23 5.86 -5.54
CA GLY A 12 -7.37 4.70 -5.68
C GLY A 12 -5.96 5.08 -6.13
N ASP A 13 -5.51 6.25 -5.72
CA ASP A 13 -4.22 6.81 -6.13
C ASP A 13 -3.09 6.46 -5.17
N LEU A 14 -3.37 5.72 -4.15
CA LEU A 14 -2.38 5.27 -3.16
C LEU A 14 -2.38 3.75 -3.07
N ALA A 15 -1.24 3.17 -2.78
CA ALA A 15 -1.14 1.74 -2.55
C ALA A 15 -0.07 1.44 -1.50
N LEU A 16 -0.30 0.37 -0.76
CA LEU A 16 0.66 -0.17 0.21
C LEU A 16 0.95 -1.61 -0.20
N ARG A 17 2.19 -1.90 -0.57
CA ARG A 17 2.61 -3.27 -0.85
C ARG A 17 3.23 -3.87 0.40
N VAL A 18 2.76 -5.03 0.77
CA VAL A 18 3.18 -5.76 1.98
C VAL A 18 3.78 -7.09 1.58
N ASP A 19 5.01 -7.33 1.99
CA ASP A 19 5.68 -8.62 1.88
C ASP A 19 6.31 -8.95 3.22
N ASN A 20 5.55 -9.67 4.04
CA ASN A 20 5.98 -10.04 5.39
C ASN A 20 7.13 -11.05 5.38
N GLU A 21 7.19 -11.88 4.34
CA GLU A 21 8.23 -12.90 4.26
C GLU A 21 9.61 -12.30 4.04
N SER A 22 9.69 -11.29 3.19
CA SER A 22 10.94 -10.59 2.89
C SER A 22 11.14 -9.34 3.74
N ASN A 23 10.18 -8.99 4.58
CA ASN A 23 10.21 -7.78 5.39
C ASN A 23 10.31 -6.52 4.52
N VAL A 24 9.61 -6.52 3.38
CA VAL A 24 9.60 -5.40 2.45
C VAL A 24 8.23 -4.75 2.45
N TYR A 25 8.21 -3.43 2.63
CA TYR A 25 6.99 -2.65 2.66
C TYR A 25 7.21 -1.41 1.81
N GLU A 26 6.28 -1.17 0.88
CA GLU A 26 6.39 -0.04 -0.03
C GLU A 26 5.11 0.78 -0.05
N PHE A 27 5.27 2.08 0.02
CA PHE A 27 4.18 3.03 -0.16
C PHE A 27 4.28 3.60 -1.57
N MET A 28 3.20 3.48 -2.35
CA MET A 28 3.19 3.87 -3.76
C MET A 28 2.13 4.93 -4.00
N THR A 29 2.48 5.90 -4.85
CA THR A 29 1.57 6.97 -5.26
C THR A 29 1.40 6.92 -6.78
N TYR A 30 0.17 7.03 -7.24
CA TYR A 30 -0.19 6.99 -8.66
C TYR A 30 -0.85 8.30 -9.07
N ASP A 31 -0.70 8.69 -10.36
CA ASP A 31 -1.47 9.80 -10.89
C ASP A 31 -2.87 9.30 -11.28
N TYR A 32 -3.74 10.22 -11.72
CA TYR A 32 -5.10 9.81 -12.05
C TYR A 32 -5.20 9.07 -13.39
N HIS A 33 -4.09 8.90 -14.10
CA HIS A 33 -3.99 7.98 -15.25
C HIS A 33 -3.50 6.60 -14.81
N SER A 34 -3.43 6.34 -13.52
CA SER A 34 -2.96 5.08 -12.93
C SER A 34 -1.49 4.79 -13.23
N ARG A 35 -0.70 5.83 -13.46
CA ARG A 35 0.75 5.68 -13.66
C ARG A 35 1.48 5.89 -12.35
N LEU A 36 2.43 5.02 -12.05
CA LEU A 36 3.24 5.12 -10.85
C LEU A 36 4.07 6.40 -10.87
N ILE A 37 3.86 7.25 -9.87
CA ILE A 37 4.62 8.50 -9.72
C ILE A 37 5.81 8.26 -8.79
N LYS A 38 5.59 7.59 -7.68
CA LYS A 38 6.60 7.48 -6.63
C LYS A 38 6.42 6.20 -5.84
N THR A 39 7.54 5.58 -5.50
CA THR A 39 7.62 4.43 -4.60
C THR A 39 8.59 4.76 -3.49
N LYS A 40 8.21 4.42 -2.27
CA LYS A 40 9.05 4.63 -1.09
C LYS A 40 9.05 3.37 -0.24
N LEU A 41 10.25 2.87 0.07
CA LEU A 41 10.39 1.80 1.05
C LEU A 41 10.16 2.36 2.45
N ILE A 42 9.38 1.66 3.24
CA ILE A 42 9.06 2.07 4.60
C ILE A 42 9.30 0.90 5.55
N SER A 43 9.32 1.19 6.84
CA SER A 43 9.46 0.15 7.86
C SER A 43 8.13 -0.57 8.06
N LYS A 44 8.19 -1.74 8.71
CA LYS A 44 6.99 -2.48 9.10
C LYS A 44 6.08 -1.62 9.97
N GLU A 45 6.68 -0.89 10.91
CA GLU A 45 5.94 -0.01 11.82
C GLU A 45 5.20 1.09 11.04
N GLN A 46 5.88 1.69 10.07
CA GLN A 46 5.26 2.71 9.23
C GLN A 46 4.13 2.11 8.37
N ALA A 47 4.34 0.90 7.86
CA ALA A 47 3.31 0.21 7.08
C ALA A 47 2.08 -0.07 7.92
N GLU A 48 2.26 -0.54 9.16
CA GLU A 48 1.15 -0.77 10.09
C GLU A 48 0.41 0.54 10.39
N HIS A 49 1.14 1.63 10.51
CA HIS A 49 0.57 2.95 10.74
C HIS A 49 -0.34 3.37 9.58
N VAL A 50 0.14 3.19 8.35
CA VAL A 50 -0.65 3.47 7.15
C VAL A 50 -1.90 2.57 7.11
N TYR A 51 -1.72 1.28 7.35
CA TYR A 51 -2.80 0.32 7.34
C TYR A 51 -3.91 0.72 8.31
N ASN A 52 -3.54 1.11 9.52
CA ASN A 52 -4.51 1.47 10.55
C ASN A 52 -5.15 2.84 10.29
N ASN A 53 -4.35 3.82 9.87
CA ASN A 53 -4.85 5.18 9.66
C ASN A 53 -5.87 5.28 8.52
N TYR A 54 -5.70 4.46 7.50
CA TYR A 54 -6.61 4.44 6.35
C TYR A 54 -7.67 3.35 6.45
N ASN A 55 -7.74 2.68 7.61
CA ASN A 55 -8.70 1.61 7.85
C ASN A 55 -8.68 0.53 6.75
N LEU A 56 -7.47 0.15 6.36
CA LEU A 56 -7.32 -0.85 5.30
C LEU A 56 -7.77 -2.23 5.80
N SER A 57 -8.26 -3.03 4.88
CA SER A 57 -8.72 -4.38 5.16
C SER A 57 -8.51 -5.24 3.91
N ASP A 58 -8.92 -6.50 3.99
CA ASP A 58 -8.86 -7.40 2.83
C ASP A 58 -9.66 -6.86 1.63
N ASP A 59 -10.65 -6.01 1.87
CA ASP A 59 -11.41 -5.38 0.79
C ASP A 59 -10.56 -4.46 -0.08
N ASN A 60 -9.43 -4.00 0.43
CA ASN A 60 -8.51 -3.13 -0.31
C ASN A 60 -7.48 -3.92 -1.12
N LEU A 61 -7.42 -5.24 -0.93
CA LEU A 61 -6.44 -6.09 -1.65
C LEU A 61 -6.76 -6.12 -3.14
N VAL A 62 -5.73 -5.91 -3.94
CA VAL A 62 -5.81 -5.99 -5.40
C VAL A 62 -4.64 -6.82 -5.91
N GLU A 63 -4.67 -7.17 -7.18
CA GLU A 63 -3.52 -7.85 -7.78
C GLU A 63 -2.35 -6.88 -7.91
N CYS A 64 -1.18 -7.35 -7.52
CA CYS A 64 0.04 -6.57 -7.67
C CYS A 64 0.57 -6.60 -9.10
#